data_1fe632deed8e3a2f0c6b76303357f778
#
_entry.id   1fe632deed8e3a2f0c6b76303357f778
#
_cell.length_a   1.000
_cell.length_b   1.000
_cell.length_c   1.000
_cell.angle_alpha   90.00
_cell.angle_beta   90.00
_cell.angle_gamma   90.00
#
_symmetry.space_group_name_H-M   'P 1'
#
loop_
_entity.id
_entity.type
_entity.pdbx_description
1 polymer ?
#
loop_
_entity_poly.entity_id
_entity_poly.type
_entity_poly.pdbx_seq_one_letter_code
_entity_poly.pdbx_strand_id
1 'polypeptide(L)'
;MKMACFFRSTAPRRKYPWGAAVIFFCLQAATASSEPVTLIFAGDLMLADGPGKTITAGGDPLAHFAAILDFADYRIANLEVPIATGGRPHASKIATFRADPQVVPVLHRRFDAVSLANNHSGDYGHEAFGETMRHLSNAGIAYFGGGRNLAEAHRPLWIDKNGLKIAVLGYNEFKPRAFEAGANWPGVAWSEDDLVIADIRAAKSAGADLVIPFMHWGWEKETRPSERQKTFARRMIDEGAALVVGSHPHVTQGAEIYKGKPIIYSLGNFVFDGFDYPEARRGWLLRLKLDKSGVLFWETLAAEIDDAGTPWPASGAFTPCGRGSEELVLECRNP
;
A
#
# COMPACT_ATOMS: atom_id res chain seq x y z
N MET A 1 20.69 -40.39 -51.33
CA MET A 1 21.12 -41.76 -51.56
C MET A 1 20.36 -42.66 -50.59
N LYS A 2 19.45 -43.47 -51.08
CA LYS A 2 18.56 -44.34 -50.30
C LYS A 2 19.32 -45.58 -49.85
N MET A 3 19.09 -46.03 -48.62
CA MET A 3 19.30 -47.43 -48.30
C MET A 3 18.23 -47.87 -47.29
N ALA A 4 17.35 -48.72 -47.71
CA ALA A 4 16.35 -49.43 -46.95
C ALA A 4 16.95 -50.78 -46.51
N CYS A 5 16.76 -51.14 -45.23
CA CYS A 5 16.97 -52.50 -44.76
C CYS A 5 15.64 -53.09 -44.30
N PHE A 6 15.15 -54.06 -45.06
CA PHE A 6 14.06 -54.97 -44.68
C PHE A 6 14.62 -56.11 -43.81
N PHE A 7 14.01 -56.29 -42.66
CA PHE A 7 14.11 -57.59 -41.93
C PHE A 7 12.69 -58.11 -41.70
N ARG A 8 12.39 -59.26 -42.38
CA ARG A 8 11.26 -60.09 -42.03
C ARG A 8 11.65 -61.02 -40.89
N SER A 9 10.85 -61.04 -39.85
CA SER A 9 10.90 -62.12 -38.86
C SER A 9 9.49 -62.64 -38.66
N THR A 10 9.32 -63.90 -38.95
CA THR A 10 8.14 -64.74 -38.74
C THR A 10 8.25 -65.33 -37.32
N ALA A 11 7.33 -65.06 -36.46
CA ALA A 11 7.12 -65.78 -35.20
C ALA A 11 5.62 -65.94 -34.89
N PRO A 12 5.19 -67.00 -34.26
CA PRO A 12 3.81 -67.50 -34.32
C PRO A 12 2.87 -66.75 -33.36
N ARG A 13 1.63 -66.63 -33.80
CA ARG A 13 0.49 -66.07 -33.05
C ARG A 13 0.17 -66.90 -31.82
N ARG A 14 0.46 -66.35 -30.60
CA ARG A 14 -0.19 -66.77 -29.37
C ARG A 14 -1.44 -65.91 -29.13
N LYS A 15 -2.59 -66.56 -29.08
CA LYS A 15 -3.88 -65.94 -28.68
C LYS A 15 -3.82 -65.73 -27.13
N TYR A 16 -3.85 -64.51 -26.68
CA TYR A 16 -4.22 -64.18 -25.29
C TYR A 16 -5.56 -63.47 -25.30
N PRO A 17 -6.59 -64.02 -24.63
CA PRO A 17 -7.85 -63.34 -24.39
C PRO A 17 -7.71 -62.63 -23.03
N TRP A 18 -7.59 -61.35 -23.01
CA TRP A 18 -7.94 -60.43 -21.89
C TRP A 18 -7.36 -59.07 -22.26
N GLY A 19 -8.23 -58.24 -22.86
CA GLY A 19 -7.95 -56.83 -23.10
C GLY A 19 -8.02 -56.11 -21.76
N ALA A 20 -6.89 -55.83 -21.14
CA ALA A 20 -6.79 -54.84 -20.06
C ALA A 20 -6.83 -53.46 -20.70
N ALA A 21 -7.99 -52.82 -20.66
CA ALA A 21 -8.11 -51.40 -20.96
C ALA A 21 -7.37 -50.62 -19.89
N VAL A 22 -6.18 -50.09 -20.20
CA VAL A 22 -5.48 -49.14 -19.39
C VAL A 22 -6.20 -47.80 -19.54
N ILE A 23 -7.10 -47.49 -18.59
CA ILE A 23 -7.73 -46.17 -18.47
C ILE A 23 -6.65 -45.23 -17.95
N PHE A 24 -6.07 -44.41 -18.84
CA PHE A 24 -5.28 -43.26 -18.42
C PHE A 24 -6.23 -42.22 -17.78
N PHE A 25 -6.28 -42.18 -16.45
CA PHE A 25 -6.83 -41.05 -15.73
C PHE A 25 -5.85 -39.89 -15.90
N CYS A 26 -6.11 -39.01 -16.87
CA CYS A 26 -5.51 -37.67 -16.86
C CYS A 26 -6.09 -36.94 -15.67
N LEU A 27 -5.35 -36.94 -14.55
CA LEU A 27 -5.57 -35.93 -13.50
C LEU A 27 -5.29 -34.56 -14.14
N GLN A 28 -6.31 -33.90 -14.61
CA GLN A 28 -6.25 -32.46 -14.82
C GLN A 28 -6.15 -31.85 -13.42
N ALA A 29 -4.94 -31.46 -13.04
CA ALA A 29 -4.77 -30.56 -11.91
C ALA A 29 -5.52 -29.27 -12.29
N ALA A 30 -6.73 -29.12 -11.81
CA ALA A 30 -7.43 -27.85 -11.82
C ALA A 30 -6.52 -26.90 -11.05
N THR A 31 -5.85 -25.99 -11.75
CA THR A 31 -5.21 -24.84 -11.14
C THR A 31 -6.35 -24.05 -10.52
N ALA A 32 -6.52 -24.19 -9.23
CA ALA A 32 -7.45 -23.35 -8.47
C ALA A 32 -6.98 -21.91 -8.70
N SER A 33 -7.72 -21.18 -9.52
CA SER A 33 -7.56 -19.74 -9.65
C SER A 33 -7.84 -19.18 -8.26
N SER A 34 -6.84 -18.61 -7.60
CA SER A 34 -7.04 -17.94 -6.33
C SER A 34 -8.02 -16.79 -6.55
N GLU A 35 -9.02 -16.68 -5.67
CA GLU A 35 -9.93 -15.53 -5.69
C GLU A 35 -9.12 -14.24 -5.58
N PRO A 36 -9.43 -13.22 -6.41
CA PRO A 36 -8.73 -11.95 -6.36
C PRO A 36 -8.83 -11.31 -4.98
N VAL A 37 -7.79 -10.58 -4.59
CA VAL A 37 -7.72 -9.83 -3.31
C VAL A 37 -8.05 -8.37 -3.57
N THR A 38 -8.92 -7.81 -2.73
CA THR A 38 -9.27 -6.39 -2.74
C THR A 38 -8.49 -5.66 -1.65
N LEU A 39 -7.59 -4.75 -2.06
CA LEU A 39 -6.92 -3.83 -1.14
C LEU A 39 -7.52 -2.44 -1.24
N ILE A 40 -7.57 -1.75 -0.09
CA ILE A 40 -7.84 -0.31 -0.03
C ILE A 40 -6.63 0.39 0.55
N PHE A 41 -6.22 1.50 -0.13
CA PHE A 41 -5.28 2.47 0.40
C PHE A 41 -5.99 3.80 0.63
N ALA A 42 -5.82 4.37 1.82
CA ALA A 42 -6.19 5.75 2.14
C ALA A 42 -4.93 6.62 2.22
N GLY A 43 -5.09 7.90 1.96
CA GLY A 43 -4.03 8.91 2.09
C GLY A 43 -3.67 9.22 3.55
N ASP A 44 -3.38 10.48 3.81
CA ASP A 44 -2.82 10.96 5.07
C ASP A 44 -3.87 11.01 6.19
N LEU A 45 -3.57 10.33 7.30
CA LEU A 45 -4.38 10.31 8.52
C LEU A 45 -3.66 11.10 9.63
N MET A 46 -4.15 12.28 9.95
CA MET A 46 -3.74 13.07 11.11
C MET A 46 -4.88 13.05 12.15
N LEU A 47 -4.75 12.19 13.16
CA LEU A 47 -5.79 11.93 14.17
C LEU A 47 -5.61 12.79 15.44
N ALA A 48 -4.83 13.88 15.37
CA ALA A 48 -4.77 14.90 16.41
C ALA A 48 -5.83 16.00 16.16
N ASP A 49 -5.71 17.12 16.79
CA ASP A 49 -6.50 18.36 16.64
C ASP A 49 -8.01 18.15 16.43
N GLY A 50 -8.59 18.52 15.31
CA GLY A 50 -10.02 18.39 15.00
C GLY A 50 -10.52 16.95 15.04
N PRO A 51 -9.92 16.04 14.26
CA PRO A 51 -10.26 14.60 14.29
C PRO A 51 -10.10 13.99 15.68
N GLY A 52 -9.01 14.33 16.39
CA GLY A 52 -8.76 13.87 17.75
C GLY A 52 -9.83 14.34 18.72
N LYS A 53 -10.26 15.62 18.64
CA LYS A 53 -11.36 16.16 19.45
C LYS A 53 -12.67 15.44 19.16
N THR A 54 -12.98 15.16 17.90
CA THR A 54 -14.15 14.38 17.49
C THR A 54 -14.16 13.01 18.17
N ILE A 55 -13.02 12.30 18.14
CA ILE A 55 -12.87 10.97 18.75
C ILE A 55 -13.01 11.04 20.27
N THR A 56 -12.36 12.01 20.91
CA THR A 56 -12.42 12.20 22.37
C THR A 56 -13.84 12.52 22.85
N ALA A 57 -14.63 13.18 21.99
CA ALA A 57 -16.06 13.43 22.25
C ALA A 57 -16.96 12.21 21.95
N GLY A 58 -16.39 11.04 21.61
CA GLY A 58 -17.11 9.79 21.33
C GLY A 58 -17.56 9.63 19.87
N GLY A 59 -17.13 10.52 18.96
CA GLY A 59 -17.40 10.42 17.53
C GLY A 59 -16.43 9.48 16.80
N ASP A 60 -16.74 9.20 15.54
CA ASP A 60 -15.88 8.43 14.63
C ASP A 60 -15.77 9.22 13.30
N PRO A 61 -14.65 9.92 13.04
CA PRO A 61 -14.47 10.69 11.81
C PRO A 61 -14.48 9.80 10.55
N LEU A 62 -14.27 8.49 10.70
CA LEU A 62 -14.26 7.53 9.60
C LEU A 62 -15.63 6.85 9.38
N ALA A 63 -16.67 7.23 10.14
CA ALA A 63 -17.97 6.58 10.08
C ALA A 63 -18.61 6.59 8.69
N HIS A 64 -18.42 7.67 7.92
CA HIS A 64 -19.00 7.81 6.56
C HIS A 64 -18.36 6.88 5.53
N PHE A 65 -17.17 6.36 5.80
CA PHE A 65 -16.47 5.38 4.98
C PHE A 65 -16.56 3.95 5.51
N ALA A 66 -17.21 3.71 6.65
CA ALA A 66 -17.24 2.41 7.31
C ALA A 66 -17.66 1.28 6.36
N ALA A 67 -18.83 1.39 5.75
CA ALA A 67 -19.36 0.37 4.84
C ALA A 67 -18.45 0.16 3.61
N ILE A 68 -17.78 1.21 3.14
CA ILE A 68 -16.87 1.15 1.99
C ILE A 68 -15.59 0.40 2.36
N LEU A 69 -15.02 0.70 3.52
CA LEU A 69 -13.82 0.04 4.03
C LEU A 69 -14.06 -1.44 4.34
N ASP A 70 -15.26 -1.79 4.84
CA ASP A 70 -15.62 -3.17 5.20
C ASP A 70 -15.71 -4.13 4.00
N PHE A 71 -15.77 -3.63 2.76
CA PHE A 71 -15.73 -4.44 1.55
C PHE A 71 -14.33 -4.91 1.15
N ALA A 72 -13.27 -4.36 1.76
CA ALA A 72 -11.91 -4.73 1.41
C ALA A 72 -11.43 -5.96 2.20
N ASP A 73 -10.58 -6.76 1.56
CA ASP A 73 -9.86 -7.84 2.22
C ASP A 73 -8.76 -7.34 3.13
N TYR A 74 -8.18 -6.15 2.83
CA TYR A 74 -7.14 -5.51 3.62
C TYR A 74 -7.10 -4.00 3.39
N ARG A 75 -6.93 -3.22 4.45
CA ARG A 75 -7.05 -1.76 4.48
C ARG A 75 -5.78 -1.14 5.04
N ILE A 76 -5.21 -0.19 4.29
CA ILE A 76 -3.91 0.44 4.56
C ILE A 76 -4.07 1.95 4.51
N ALA A 77 -3.38 2.69 5.40
CA ALA A 77 -3.33 4.15 5.36
C ALA A 77 -1.94 4.67 5.76
N ASN A 78 -1.65 5.94 5.49
CA ASN A 78 -0.50 6.64 6.06
C ASN A 78 -0.90 7.27 7.40
N LEU A 79 -0.33 6.79 8.51
CA LEU A 79 -0.56 7.38 9.83
C LEU A 79 0.44 8.53 10.04
N GLU A 80 0.00 9.75 9.72
CA GLU A 80 0.85 10.94 9.70
C GLU A 80 0.82 11.70 11.05
N VAL A 81 0.84 10.94 12.13
CA VAL A 81 0.85 11.47 13.50
C VAL A 81 1.37 10.40 14.45
N PRO A 82 2.24 10.73 15.42
CA PRO A 82 2.53 9.82 16.52
C PRO A 82 1.33 9.72 17.47
N ILE A 83 1.04 8.52 17.94
CA ILE A 83 0.02 8.22 18.97
C ILE A 83 0.76 8.05 20.30
N ALA A 84 0.71 9.05 21.16
CA ALA A 84 1.50 9.05 22.38
C ALA A 84 0.96 10.01 23.44
N THR A 85 1.33 9.77 24.70
CA THR A 85 1.14 10.69 25.82
C THR A 85 2.43 11.40 26.18
N GLY A 86 3.57 10.79 25.91
CA GLY A 86 4.92 11.27 26.19
C GLY A 86 5.57 12.03 25.03
N GLY A 87 6.88 12.28 25.18
CA GLY A 87 7.71 12.95 24.20
C GLY A 87 7.67 14.48 24.28
N ARG A 88 8.54 15.12 23.51
CA ARG A 88 8.63 16.58 23.39
C ARG A 88 8.54 16.99 21.93
N PRO A 89 7.82 18.08 21.61
CA PRO A 89 7.69 18.55 20.23
C PRO A 89 9.06 18.89 19.64
N HIS A 90 9.24 18.57 18.37
CA HIS A 90 10.49 18.82 17.65
C HIS A 90 10.71 20.33 17.46
N ALA A 91 11.77 20.88 18.07
CA ALA A 91 11.98 22.32 18.23
C ALA A 91 12.11 23.10 16.91
N SER A 92 12.51 22.45 15.80
CA SER A 92 12.72 23.12 14.51
C SER A 92 11.57 22.93 13.52
N LYS A 93 10.49 22.21 13.89
CA LYS A 93 9.30 22.05 13.05
C LYS A 93 8.27 23.13 13.33
N ILE A 94 7.68 23.68 12.26
CA ILE A 94 6.61 24.68 12.37
C ILE A 94 5.31 24.04 12.88
N ALA A 95 4.99 22.83 12.38
CA ALA A 95 3.84 22.06 12.82
C ALA A 95 4.32 20.73 13.42
N THR A 96 3.79 20.38 14.58
CA THR A 96 4.01 19.09 15.25
C THR A 96 2.69 18.57 15.77
N PHE A 97 2.37 17.32 15.43
CA PHE A 97 1.13 16.67 15.82
C PHE A 97 1.38 15.55 16.82
N ARG A 98 0.42 15.32 17.71
CA ARG A 98 0.41 14.17 18.60
C ARG A 98 -1.03 13.78 18.92
N ALA A 99 -1.43 12.58 18.52
CA ALA A 99 -2.74 12.04 18.80
C ALA A 99 -2.78 11.37 20.19
N ASP A 100 -3.91 11.52 20.88
CA ASP A 100 -4.17 10.79 22.13
C ASP A 100 -4.39 9.30 21.82
N PRO A 101 -3.93 8.36 22.68
CA PRO A 101 -4.16 6.92 22.50
C PRO A 101 -5.64 6.50 22.37
N GLN A 102 -6.60 7.33 22.74
CA GLN A 102 -8.03 7.08 22.51
C GLN A 102 -8.41 6.94 21.02
N VAL A 103 -7.54 7.38 20.09
CA VAL A 103 -7.76 7.21 18.64
C VAL A 103 -7.57 5.75 18.18
N VAL A 104 -6.82 4.94 18.95
CA VAL A 104 -6.47 3.57 18.56
C VAL A 104 -7.68 2.68 18.30
N PRO A 105 -8.74 2.66 19.11
CA PRO A 105 -9.94 1.87 18.83
C PRO A 105 -10.67 2.26 17.53
N VAL A 106 -10.63 3.55 17.16
CA VAL A 106 -11.21 4.02 15.88
C VAL A 106 -10.37 3.52 14.73
N LEU A 107 -9.04 3.69 14.83
CA LEU A 107 -8.09 3.23 13.82
C LEU A 107 -8.19 1.70 13.60
N HIS A 108 -8.22 0.91 14.68
CA HIS A 108 -8.34 -0.55 14.64
C HIS A 108 -9.59 -1.05 13.92
N ARG A 109 -10.71 -0.38 14.09
CA ARG A 109 -11.96 -0.76 13.38
C ARG A 109 -11.90 -0.52 11.88
N ARG A 110 -11.00 0.34 11.40
CA ARG A 110 -11.00 0.84 10.03
C ARG A 110 -9.81 0.38 9.18
N PHE A 111 -8.65 0.15 9.81
CA PHE A 111 -7.42 -0.19 9.09
C PHE A 111 -6.73 -1.39 9.71
N ASP A 112 -6.25 -2.28 8.85
CA ASP A 112 -5.51 -3.48 9.22
C ASP A 112 -4.01 -3.16 9.39
N ALA A 113 -3.51 -2.17 8.63
CA ALA A 113 -2.14 -1.73 8.72
C ALA A 113 -1.98 -0.23 8.43
N VAL A 114 -0.90 0.35 8.95
CA VAL A 114 -0.52 1.74 8.68
C VAL A 114 0.95 1.89 8.33
N SER A 115 1.24 2.80 7.37
CA SER A 115 2.60 3.28 7.15
C SER A 115 2.98 4.26 8.26
N LEU A 116 4.18 4.09 8.80
CA LEU A 116 4.83 5.08 9.68
C LEU A 116 5.92 5.87 8.94
N ALA A 117 6.12 5.60 7.64
CA ALA A 117 7.13 6.26 6.85
C ALA A 117 6.67 7.64 6.40
N ASN A 118 6.70 8.63 7.29
CA ASN A 118 6.36 10.01 6.99
C ASN A 118 7.15 11.00 7.85
N ASN A 119 7.06 12.28 7.51
CA ASN A 119 7.79 13.34 8.20
C ASN A 119 7.22 13.69 9.57
N HIS A 120 5.98 13.30 9.91
CA HIS A 120 5.36 13.59 11.22
C HIS A 120 5.54 12.48 12.24
N SER A 121 5.99 11.30 11.88
CA SER A 121 6.24 10.20 12.82
C SER A 121 7.20 10.55 13.96
N GLY A 122 8.14 11.46 13.70
CA GLY A 122 9.14 11.94 14.66
C GLY A 122 8.78 13.23 15.41
N ASP A 123 7.57 13.75 15.30
CA ASP A 123 7.18 15.06 15.83
C ASP A 123 7.41 15.23 17.32
N TYR A 124 7.29 14.16 18.09
CA TYR A 124 7.53 14.15 19.54
C TYR A 124 8.70 13.24 19.94
N GLY A 125 9.60 12.96 19.00
CA GLY A 125 10.85 12.22 19.22
C GLY A 125 10.68 10.71 19.32
N HIS A 126 11.80 10.03 19.59
CA HIS A 126 11.86 8.57 19.61
C HIS A 126 10.99 7.91 20.68
N GLU A 127 10.76 8.59 21.82
CA GLU A 127 9.89 8.11 22.90
C GLU A 127 8.44 7.97 22.39
N ALA A 128 7.88 9.04 21.82
CA ALA A 128 6.53 9.04 21.28
C ALA A 128 6.37 8.07 20.09
N PHE A 129 7.39 7.96 19.23
CA PHE A 129 7.41 6.98 18.16
C PHE A 129 7.38 5.55 18.68
N GLY A 130 8.17 5.24 19.71
CA GLY A 130 8.15 3.94 20.38
C GLY A 130 6.81 3.63 21.06
N GLU A 131 6.17 4.66 21.63
CA GLU A 131 4.83 4.56 22.21
C GLU A 131 3.78 4.26 21.13
N THR A 132 3.86 4.93 19.98
CA THR A 132 3.01 4.67 18.79
C THR A 132 3.09 3.21 18.36
N MET A 133 4.29 2.69 18.17
CA MET A 133 4.48 1.29 17.77
C MET A 133 3.90 0.31 18.80
N ARG A 134 4.01 0.59 20.10
CA ARG A 134 3.39 -0.24 21.15
C ARG A 134 1.87 -0.20 21.10
N HIS A 135 1.26 0.97 20.91
CA HIS A 135 -0.18 1.11 20.80
C HIS A 135 -0.74 0.34 19.60
N LEU A 136 -0.11 0.47 18.44
CA LEU A 136 -0.49 -0.27 17.23
C LEU A 136 -0.38 -1.78 17.44
N SER A 137 0.78 -2.26 17.97
CA SER A 137 1.00 -3.68 18.23
C SER A 137 -0.01 -4.25 19.22
N ASN A 138 -0.29 -3.54 20.31
CA ASN A 138 -1.26 -4.00 21.33
C ASN A 138 -2.69 -4.07 20.79
N ALA A 139 -3.02 -3.23 19.83
CA ALA A 139 -4.32 -3.24 19.15
C ALA A 139 -4.39 -4.24 17.98
N GLY A 140 -3.30 -4.92 17.62
CA GLY A 140 -3.26 -5.82 16.47
C GLY A 140 -3.26 -5.10 15.11
N ILE A 141 -2.93 -3.80 15.08
CA ILE A 141 -2.75 -3.03 13.85
C ILE A 141 -1.30 -3.24 13.39
N ALA A 142 -1.13 -3.78 12.18
CA ALA A 142 0.20 -3.90 11.60
C ALA A 142 0.77 -2.52 11.23
N TYR A 143 2.10 -2.39 11.24
CA TYR A 143 2.76 -1.18 10.75
C TYR A 143 4.02 -1.53 9.96
N PHE A 144 4.43 -0.63 9.08
CA PHE A 144 5.59 -0.75 8.23
C PHE A 144 6.19 0.62 7.91
N GLY A 145 7.37 0.66 7.30
CA GLY A 145 8.05 1.91 6.98
C GLY A 145 8.62 2.65 8.21
N GLY A 146 8.56 2.03 9.37
CA GLY A 146 9.14 2.50 10.62
C GLY A 146 9.47 1.33 11.53
N GLY A 147 10.44 1.51 12.44
CA GLY A 147 10.90 0.42 13.29
C GLY A 147 11.83 0.87 14.38
N ARG A 148 12.24 -0.08 15.25
CA ARG A 148 13.18 0.14 16.36
C ARG A 148 14.64 0.29 15.89
N ASN A 149 14.88 -0.03 14.61
CA ASN A 149 16.16 0.09 13.92
C ASN A 149 15.94 0.06 12.41
N LEU A 150 17.00 0.28 11.63
CA LEU A 150 16.98 0.31 10.16
C LEU A 150 16.38 -0.97 9.56
N ALA A 151 16.79 -2.14 10.05
CA ALA A 151 16.29 -3.42 9.51
C ALA A 151 14.79 -3.61 9.73
N GLU A 152 14.25 -3.15 10.87
CA GLU A 152 12.81 -3.17 11.11
C GLU A 152 12.06 -2.13 10.28
N ALA A 153 12.60 -0.92 10.13
CA ALA A 153 11.98 0.14 9.34
C ALA A 153 11.83 -0.26 7.86
N HIS A 154 12.80 -0.98 7.31
CA HIS A 154 12.80 -1.46 5.93
C HIS A 154 12.09 -2.81 5.74
N ARG A 155 11.53 -3.41 6.82
CA ARG A 155 10.83 -4.69 6.71
C ARG A 155 9.49 -4.53 5.98
N PRO A 156 9.20 -5.39 4.99
CA PRO A 156 7.90 -5.39 4.33
C PRO A 156 6.75 -5.74 5.28
N LEU A 157 5.61 -5.10 5.09
CA LEU A 157 4.33 -5.64 5.51
C LEU A 157 3.98 -6.79 4.57
N TRP A 158 3.84 -7.99 5.12
CA TRP A 158 3.39 -9.16 4.36
C TRP A 158 1.88 -9.36 4.50
N ILE A 159 1.21 -9.48 3.37
CA ILE A 159 -0.21 -9.84 3.29
C ILE A 159 -0.29 -11.18 2.54
N ASP A 160 -0.77 -12.21 3.21
CA ASP A 160 -1.04 -13.52 2.61
C ASP A 160 -2.56 -13.74 2.63
N LYS A 161 -3.18 -13.60 1.48
CA LYS A 161 -4.63 -13.69 1.34
C LYS A 161 -4.99 -14.45 0.06
N ASN A 162 -5.87 -15.44 0.17
CA ASN A 162 -6.30 -16.26 -0.96
C ASN A 162 -5.14 -16.90 -1.76
N GLY A 163 -3.98 -17.16 -1.11
CA GLY A 163 -2.79 -17.68 -1.76
C GLY A 163 -2.02 -16.65 -2.61
N LEU A 164 -2.36 -15.36 -2.49
CA LEU A 164 -1.61 -14.24 -3.04
C LEU A 164 -0.74 -13.63 -1.95
N LYS A 165 0.58 -13.58 -2.18
CA LYS A 165 1.57 -12.99 -1.28
C LYS A 165 1.96 -11.60 -1.74
N ILE A 166 1.59 -10.60 -0.96
CA ILE A 166 1.86 -9.19 -1.25
C ILE A 166 2.85 -8.66 -0.21
N ALA A 167 3.89 -7.96 -0.68
CA ALA A 167 4.81 -7.20 0.16
C ALA A 167 4.54 -5.70 -0.04
N VAL A 168 4.16 -4.99 1.03
CA VAL A 168 4.03 -3.52 1.01
C VAL A 168 5.24 -2.93 1.72
N LEU A 169 5.89 -1.95 1.08
CA LEU A 169 7.10 -1.28 1.57
C LEU A 169 6.78 0.20 1.79
N GLY A 170 7.16 0.78 2.93
CA GLY A 170 6.90 2.18 3.24
C GLY A 170 8.19 3.01 3.28
N TYR A 171 8.19 4.21 2.66
CA TYR A 171 9.36 5.08 2.63
C TYR A 171 8.99 6.55 2.75
N ASN A 172 9.78 7.29 3.55
CA ASN A 172 9.71 8.74 3.64
C ASN A 172 10.86 9.39 2.86
N GLU A 173 10.54 10.33 1.98
CA GLU A 173 11.52 11.16 1.25
C GLU A 173 11.50 12.62 1.72
N PHE A 174 10.53 13.01 2.56
CA PHE A 174 10.38 14.38 3.01
C PHE A 174 11.05 14.63 4.36
N LYS A 175 11.74 15.76 4.48
CA LYS A 175 12.55 16.13 5.66
C LYS A 175 11.68 16.32 6.93
N PRO A 176 12.23 16.11 8.13
CA PRO A 176 13.67 15.99 8.40
C PRO A 176 14.18 14.55 8.23
N ARG A 177 15.29 14.37 7.53
CA ARG A 177 16.02 13.08 7.46
C ARG A 177 16.56 12.66 8.83
N ALA A 178 16.69 13.59 9.75
CA ALA A 178 17.18 13.33 11.12
C ALA A 178 16.35 12.27 11.89
N PHE A 179 15.15 11.93 11.41
CA PHE A 179 14.31 10.88 12.00
C PHE A 179 14.40 9.54 11.26
N GLU A 180 15.36 9.40 10.37
CA GLU A 180 15.69 8.11 9.73
C GLU A 180 16.13 7.08 10.79
N ALA A 181 15.64 5.86 10.65
CA ALA A 181 16.09 4.75 11.49
C ALA A 181 17.57 4.46 11.27
N GLY A 182 18.31 4.24 12.34
CA GLY A 182 19.68 3.77 12.24
C GLY A 182 19.84 2.32 12.64
N ALA A 183 21.08 1.82 12.60
CA ALA A 183 21.35 0.42 12.96
C ALA A 183 20.86 0.07 14.36
N ASN A 184 20.93 1.01 15.31
CA ASN A 184 20.62 0.79 16.72
C ASN A 184 19.65 1.83 17.33
N TRP A 185 18.97 2.62 16.52
CA TRP A 185 17.97 3.58 17.00
C TRP A 185 16.72 3.59 16.12
N PRO A 186 15.55 3.87 16.74
CA PRO A 186 14.28 3.83 16.03
C PRO A 186 14.12 5.02 15.08
N GLY A 187 13.27 4.82 14.08
CA GLY A 187 12.91 5.86 13.12
C GLY A 187 12.16 5.27 11.93
N VAL A 188 12.06 6.07 10.88
CA VAL A 188 11.38 5.72 9.64
C VAL A 188 12.36 5.22 8.57
N ALA A 189 11.88 4.42 7.62
CA ALA A 189 12.64 4.07 6.44
C ALA A 189 12.77 5.30 5.53
N TRP A 190 14.00 5.74 5.30
CA TRP A 190 14.27 6.81 4.37
C TRP A 190 14.34 6.28 2.94
N SER A 191 13.83 7.07 2.00
CA SER A 191 13.80 6.72 0.57
C SER A 191 15.18 6.94 -0.07
N GLU A 192 16.17 6.10 0.29
CA GLU A 192 17.44 6.04 -0.42
C GLU A 192 17.28 5.11 -1.62
N ASP A 193 17.51 5.60 -2.85
CA ASP A 193 17.20 4.89 -4.09
C ASP A 193 17.68 3.43 -4.10
N ASP A 194 18.94 3.22 -3.77
CA ASP A 194 19.53 1.88 -3.86
C ASP A 194 19.01 0.94 -2.77
N LEU A 195 18.64 1.46 -1.58
CA LEU A 195 18.01 0.67 -0.53
C LEU A 195 16.58 0.29 -0.92
N VAL A 196 15.79 1.23 -1.43
CA VAL A 196 14.42 0.97 -1.92
C VAL A 196 14.43 -0.12 -3.00
N ILE A 197 15.35 -0.01 -3.96
CA ILE A 197 15.47 -1.00 -5.03
C ILE A 197 15.94 -2.36 -4.49
N ALA A 198 16.88 -2.36 -3.55
CA ALA A 198 17.32 -3.60 -2.90
C ALA A 198 16.16 -4.30 -2.15
N ASP A 199 15.33 -3.53 -1.45
CA ASP A 199 14.17 -4.06 -0.71
C ASP A 199 13.11 -4.64 -1.67
N ILE A 200 12.83 -3.97 -2.80
CA ILE A 200 11.91 -4.50 -3.83
C ILE A 200 12.41 -5.85 -4.35
N ARG A 201 13.70 -5.94 -4.70
CA ARG A 201 14.31 -7.17 -5.17
C ARG A 201 14.32 -8.26 -4.10
N ALA A 202 14.62 -7.90 -2.85
CA ALA A 202 14.62 -8.81 -1.71
C ALA A 202 13.22 -9.38 -1.44
N ALA A 203 12.17 -8.54 -1.48
CA ALA A 203 10.78 -8.98 -1.32
C ALA A 203 10.36 -9.95 -2.43
N LYS A 204 10.73 -9.66 -3.69
CA LYS A 204 10.51 -10.61 -4.81
C LYS A 204 11.24 -11.92 -4.59
N SER A 205 12.50 -11.89 -4.19
CA SER A 205 13.31 -13.09 -3.92
C SER A 205 12.79 -13.90 -2.73
N ALA A 206 12.14 -13.24 -1.76
CA ALA A 206 11.48 -13.87 -0.62
C ALA A 206 10.10 -14.47 -0.96
N GLY A 207 9.68 -14.39 -2.23
CA GLY A 207 8.48 -15.05 -2.74
C GLY A 207 7.23 -14.15 -2.76
N ALA A 208 7.38 -12.83 -2.76
CA ALA A 208 6.25 -11.95 -3.03
C ALA A 208 5.76 -12.14 -4.48
N ASP A 209 4.47 -12.43 -4.64
CA ASP A 209 3.81 -12.36 -5.94
C ASP A 209 3.78 -10.90 -6.43
N LEU A 210 3.40 -9.97 -5.54
CA LEU A 210 3.34 -8.54 -5.80
C LEU A 210 4.15 -7.75 -4.76
N VAL A 211 4.84 -6.69 -5.21
CA VAL A 211 5.53 -5.73 -4.34
C VAL A 211 4.96 -4.34 -4.59
N ILE A 212 4.56 -3.65 -3.52
CA ILE A 212 3.88 -2.35 -3.57
C ILE A 212 4.65 -1.36 -2.70
N PRO A 213 5.51 -0.49 -3.27
CA PRO A 213 6.03 0.67 -2.56
C PRO A 213 4.91 1.67 -2.23
N PHE A 214 4.85 2.12 -0.97
CA PHE A 214 3.99 3.20 -0.50
C PHE A 214 4.89 4.35 -0.05
N MET A 215 4.91 5.41 -0.83
CA MET A 215 5.86 6.51 -0.74
C MET A 215 5.23 7.73 -0.06
N HIS A 216 5.98 8.37 0.83
CA HIS A 216 5.64 9.67 1.39
C HIS A 216 6.65 10.69 0.84
N TRP A 217 6.28 11.40 -0.24
CA TRP A 217 7.22 12.13 -1.10
C TRP A 217 6.62 13.33 -1.83
N GLY A 218 7.47 14.07 -2.53
CA GLY A 218 7.07 15.24 -3.31
C GLY A 218 7.08 16.52 -2.47
N TRP A 219 6.36 17.54 -2.93
CA TRP A 219 6.26 18.83 -2.26
C TRP A 219 4.81 19.12 -1.89
N GLU A 220 4.61 19.65 -0.70
CA GLU A 220 3.29 20.07 -0.22
C GLU A 220 2.64 21.05 -1.20
N LYS A 221 1.33 20.90 -1.43
CA LYS A 221 0.47 21.74 -2.30
C LYS A 221 0.75 21.62 -3.81
N GLU A 222 1.76 20.88 -4.23
CA GLU A 222 2.04 20.66 -5.64
C GLU A 222 1.06 19.63 -6.21
N THR A 223 0.17 20.05 -7.13
CA THR A 223 -0.85 19.18 -7.74
C THR A 223 -0.29 18.30 -8.86
N ARG A 224 0.96 18.51 -9.26
CA ARG A 224 1.63 17.71 -10.29
C ARG A 224 2.85 17.01 -9.72
N PRO A 225 3.06 15.73 -10.05
CA PRO A 225 4.25 15.02 -9.60
C PRO A 225 5.50 15.63 -10.20
N SER A 226 6.54 15.77 -9.38
CA SER A 226 7.86 16.22 -9.79
C SER A 226 8.54 15.19 -10.70
N GLU A 227 9.56 15.60 -11.46
CA GLU A 227 10.38 14.68 -12.27
C GLU A 227 11.10 13.64 -11.41
N ARG A 228 11.44 13.99 -10.17
CA ARG A 228 12.00 13.05 -9.18
C ARG A 228 11.00 11.91 -8.90
N GLN A 229 9.76 12.23 -8.58
CA GLN A 229 8.72 11.23 -8.32
C GLN A 229 8.49 10.33 -9.54
N LYS A 230 8.37 10.90 -10.74
CA LYS A 230 8.15 10.15 -11.99
C LYS A 230 9.29 9.19 -12.30
N THR A 231 10.52 9.70 -12.27
CA THR A 231 11.72 8.92 -12.61
C THR A 231 11.89 7.76 -11.62
N PHE A 232 11.72 8.04 -10.33
CA PHE A 232 11.93 7.03 -9.31
C PHE A 232 10.80 5.99 -9.27
N ALA A 233 9.53 6.41 -9.45
CA ALA A 233 8.42 5.47 -9.59
C ALA A 233 8.63 4.48 -10.74
N ARG A 234 9.04 5.00 -11.91
CA ARG A 234 9.32 4.15 -13.07
C ARG A 234 10.47 3.19 -12.82
N ARG A 235 11.54 3.65 -12.13
CA ARG A 235 12.64 2.77 -11.70
C ARG A 235 12.15 1.67 -10.77
N MET A 236 11.28 1.96 -9.78
CA MET A 236 10.69 0.94 -8.90
C MET A 236 9.89 -0.10 -9.70
N ILE A 237 9.11 0.33 -10.69
CA ILE A 237 8.38 -0.57 -11.60
C ILE A 237 9.36 -1.44 -12.41
N ASP A 238 10.43 -0.87 -12.95
CA ASP A 238 11.45 -1.59 -13.71
C ASP A 238 12.17 -2.66 -12.86
N GLU A 239 12.29 -2.40 -11.56
CA GLU A 239 12.92 -3.30 -10.60
C GLU A 239 11.98 -4.31 -9.95
N GLY A 240 10.71 -4.33 -10.38
CA GLY A 240 9.78 -5.41 -10.03
C GLY A 240 8.59 -5.01 -9.17
N ALA A 241 8.38 -3.73 -8.86
CA ALA A 241 7.16 -3.29 -8.24
C ALA A 241 5.95 -3.57 -9.16
N ALA A 242 4.83 -3.98 -8.56
CA ALA A 242 3.57 -4.23 -9.27
C ALA A 242 2.79 -2.94 -9.52
N LEU A 243 2.90 -1.99 -8.61
CA LEU A 243 2.38 -0.63 -8.68
C LEU A 243 3.14 0.23 -7.67
N VAL A 244 2.97 1.55 -7.74
CA VAL A 244 3.48 2.50 -6.74
C VAL A 244 2.31 3.36 -6.24
N VAL A 245 2.21 3.54 -4.92
CA VAL A 245 1.24 4.42 -4.27
C VAL A 245 1.99 5.51 -3.52
N GLY A 246 1.49 6.75 -3.56
CA GLY A 246 2.12 7.89 -2.89
C GLY A 246 1.17 8.69 -2.02
N SER A 247 1.77 9.46 -1.10
CA SER A 247 1.15 10.42 -0.19
C SER A 247 2.10 11.58 0.10
N HIS A 248 1.81 12.49 1.00
CA HIS A 248 2.56 13.66 1.46
C HIS A 248 2.17 15.01 0.84
N PRO A 249 1.95 15.19 -0.48
CA PRO A 249 1.65 16.53 -1.00
C PRO A 249 0.41 17.19 -0.41
N HIS A 250 -0.38 16.45 0.36
CA HIS A 250 -1.68 16.85 0.93
C HIS A 250 -2.72 17.23 -0.13
N VAL A 251 -2.41 16.94 -1.39
CA VAL A 251 -3.29 17.05 -2.54
C VAL A 251 -3.14 15.81 -3.41
N THR A 252 -4.18 15.49 -4.18
CA THR A 252 -4.07 14.41 -5.17
C THR A 252 -3.17 14.85 -6.32
N GLN A 253 -2.27 13.99 -6.78
CA GLN A 253 -1.34 14.29 -7.88
C GLN A 253 -1.62 13.51 -9.16
N GLY A 254 -2.74 12.82 -9.24
CA GLY A 254 -3.06 11.99 -10.40
C GLY A 254 -2.23 10.70 -10.47
N ALA A 255 -2.33 10.04 -11.61
CA ALA A 255 -1.68 8.75 -11.82
C ALA A 255 -1.20 8.60 -13.27
N GLU A 256 -0.35 7.60 -13.52
CA GLU A 256 0.03 7.15 -14.86
C GLU A 256 0.07 5.61 -14.94
N ILE A 257 -0.02 5.09 -16.16
CA ILE A 257 0.31 3.70 -16.46
C ILE A 257 1.70 3.65 -17.09
N TYR A 258 2.64 2.98 -16.44
CA TYR A 258 3.98 2.74 -16.95
C TYR A 258 4.23 1.24 -17.10
N LYS A 259 4.55 0.79 -18.32
CA LYS A 259 4.71 -0.64 -18.66
C LYS A 259 3.55 -1.51 -18.18
N GLY A 260 2.31 -1.00 -18.33
CA GLY A 260 1.09 -1.69 -17.92
C GLY A 260 0.83 -1.73 -16.41
N LYS A 261 1.56 -0.95 -15.62
CA LYS A 261 1.44 -0.91 -14.15
C LYS A 261 1.09 0.49 -13.67
N PRO A 262 0.12 0.63 -12.74
CA PRO A 262 -0.29 1.94 -12.26
C PRO A 262 0.75 2.54 -11.31
N ILE A 263 0.93 3.85 -11.41
CA ILE A 263 1.64 4.70 -10.48
C ILE A 263 0.67 5.78 -10.04
N ILE A 264 0.31 5.80 -8.76
CA ILE A 264 -0.55 6.80 -8.14
C ILE A 264 0.36 7.71 -7.31
N TYR A 265 0.58 8.94 -7.75
CA TYR A 265 1.63 9.80 -7.18
C TYR A 265 1.30 10.37 -5.81
N SER A 266 0.03 10.70 -5.54
CA SER A 266 -0.44 11.10 -4.22
C SER A 266 -1.93 10.85 -4.07
N LEU A 267 -2.30 10.24 -2.95
CA LEU A 267 -3.70 10.07 -2.56
C LEU A 267 -4.27 11.33 -1.87
N GLY A 268 -3.42 12.29 -1.50
CA GLY A 268 -3.83 13.45 -0.72
C GLY A 268 -4.23 13.10 0.71
N ASN A 269 -4.96 14.01 1.35
CA ASN A 269 -5.46 13.83 2.71
C ASN A 269 -6.66 12.87 2.74
N PHE A 270 -6.80 12.13 3.85
CA PHE A 270 -8.02 11.35 4.09
C PHE A 270 -8.71 11.78 5.39
N VAL A 271 -7.96 11.95 6.48
CA VAL A 271 -8.43 12.56 7.74
C VAL A 271 -7.42 13.62 8.12
N PHE A 272 -7.75 14.90 7.95
CA PHE A 272 -6.80 15.98 8.22
C PHE A 272 -7.54 17.31 8.35
N ASP A 273 -7.20 18.14 9.36
CA ASP A 273 -7.71 19.51 9.49
C ASP A 273 -6.57 20.56 9.35
N GLY A 274 -6.95 21.84 9.38
CA GLY A 274 -5.97 22.93 9.40
C GLY A 274 -5.46 23.40 8.04
N PHE A 275 -6.05 22.96 6.94
CA PHE A 275 -5.70 23.45 5.60
C PHE A 275 -6.66 24.54 5.10
N ASP A 276 -6.10 25.66 4.64
CA ASP A 276 -6.85 26.83 4.16
C ASP A 276 -7.19 26.76 2.66
N TYR A 277 -6.60 25.81 1.92
CA TYR A 277 -6.79 25.72 0.47
C TYR A 277 -7.63 24.49 0.09
N PRO A 278 -8.54 24.66 -0.91
CA PRO A 278 -9.55 23.64 -1.23
C PRO A 278 -9.00 22.30 -1.66
N GLU A 279 -7.88 22.28 -2.37
CA GLU A 279 -7.27 21.05 -2.91
C GLU A 279 -6.82 20.11 -1.81
N ALA A 280 -6.40 20.63 -0.64
CA ALA A 280 -6.01 19.80 0.51
C ALA A 280 -7.21 19.30 1.32
N ARG A 281 -8.40 19.79 1.03
CA ARG A 281 -9.65 19.27 1.61
C ARG A 281 -10.25 18.15 0.76
N ARG A 282 -9.44 17.59 -0.14
CA ARG A 282 -9.83 16.50 -1.00
C ARG A 282 -8.73 15.46 -1.10
N GLY A 283 -9.10 14.19 -0.98
CA GLY A 283 -8.19 13.08 -1.19
C GLY A 283 -8.87 11.92 -1.89
N TRP A 284 -8.12 10.85 -2.12
CA TRP A 284 -8.61 9.62 -2.74
C TRP A 284 -8.51 8.43 -1.80
N LEU A 285 -9.58 7.66 -1.74
CA LEU A 285 -9.55 6.26 -1.32
C LEU A 285 -9.30 5.43 -2.58
N LEU A 286 -8.17 4.72 -2.63
CA LEU A 286 -7.78 3.87 -3.75
C LEU A 286 -8.22 2.43 -3.47
N ARG A 287 -9.01 1.83 -4.36
CA ARG A 287 -9.39 0.42 -4.32
C ARG A 287 -8.70 -0.33 -5.46
N LEU A 288 -8.04 -1.42 -5.10
CA LEU A 288 -7.29 -2.30 -5.99
C LEU A 288 -7.89 -3.70 -5.96
N LYS A 289 -8.07 -4.32 -7.10
CA LYS A 289 -8.34 -5.75 -7.24
C LYS A 289 -7.14 -6.43 -7.85
N LEU A 290 -6.56 -7.39 -7.13
CA LEU A 290 -5.25 -7.96 -7.39
C LEU A 290 -5.33 -9.48 -7.50
N ASP A 291 -4.49 -10.05 -8.37
CA ASP A 291 -4.17 -11.47 -8.39
C ASP A 291 -2.67 -11.68 -8.69
N LYS A 292 -2.26 -12.93 -8.93
CA LYS A 292 -0.85 -13.24 -9.23
C LYS A 292 -0.34 -12.63 -10.54
N SER A 293 -1.24 -12.22 -11.45
CA SER A 293 -0.85 -11.53 -12.68
C SER A 293 -0.59 -10.03 -12.49
N GLY A 294 -1.03 -9.45 -11.36
CA GLY A 294 -0.87 -8.05 -11.03
C GLY A 294 -2.17 -7.33 -10.66
N VAL A 295 -2.29 -6.08 -11.10
CA VAL A 295 -3.47 -5.25 -10.89
C VAL A 295 -4.50 -5.59 -11.97
N LEU A 296 -5.60 -6.24 -11.58
CA LEU A 296 -6.72 -6.55 -12.47
C LEU A 296 -7.57 -5.32 -12.76
N PHE A 297 -7.77 -4.52 -11.71
CA PHE A 297 -8.64 -3.36 -11.74
C PHE A 297 -8.25 -2.40 -10.61
N TRP A 298 -8.37 -1.11 -10.87
CA TRP A 298 -8.19 -0.08 -9.85
C TRP A 298 -9.11 1.12 -10.08
N GLU A 299 -9.51 1.74 -9.00
CA GLU A 299 -10.48 2.82 -8.97
C GLU A 299 -10.28 3.71 -7.76
N THR A 300 -10.77 4.93 -7.83
CA THR A 300 -10.70 5.90 -6.74
C THR A 300 -12.08 6.37 -6.32
N LEU A 301 -12.22 6.70 -5.04
CA LEU A 301 -13.36 7.44 -4.50
C LEU A 301 -12.83 8.69 -3.85
N ALA A 302 -13.31 9.85 -4.33
CA ALA A 302 -12.94 11.12 -3.74
C ALA A 302 -13.57 11.26 -2.36
N ALA A 303 -12.76 11.69 -1.40
CA ALA A 303 -13.16 12.08 -0.06
C ALA A 303 -13.08 13.62 0.03
N GLU A 304 -14.15 14.26 0.43
CA GLU A 304 -14.17 15.69 0.78
C GLU A 304 -14.08 15.84 2.28
N ILE A 305 -13.19 16.71 2.74
CA ILE A 305 -12.83 16.85 4.16
C ILE A 305 -13.44 18.15 4.68
N ASP A 306 -14.22 18.06 5.75
CA ASP A 306 -14.82 19.20 6.42
C ASP A 306 -13.84 19.97 7.32
N ASP A 307 -14.30 21.04 7.95
CA ASP A 307 -13.48 21.89 8.84
C ASP A 307 -12.98 21.16 10.10
N ALA A 308 -13.63 20.06 10.48
CA ALA A 308 -13.21 19.22 11.59
C ALA A 308 -12.21 18.12 11.17
N GLY A 309 -11.84 18.06 9.89
CA GLY A 309 -10.94 17.04 9.34
C GLY A 309 -11.63 15.70 9.07
N THR A 310 -12.97 15.67 9.04
CA THR A 310 -13.76 14.46 8.79
C THR A 310 -14.00 14.27 7.29
N PRO A 311 -13.64 13.10 6.72
CA PRO A 311 -13.89 12.82 5.32
C PRO A 311 -15.34 12.42 5.04
N TRP A 312 -15.87 12.89 3.93
CA TRP A 312 -17.17 12.54 3.37
C TRP A 312 -16.99 12.01 1.95
N PRO A 313 -17.66 10.91 1.55
CA PRO A 313 -17.63 10.47 0.17
C PRO A 313 -18.22 11.54 -0.76
N ALA A 314 -17.44 12.04 -1.71
CA ALA A 314 -17.89 13.06 -2.67
C ALA A 314 -18.99 12.53 -3.61
N SER A 315 -19.08 11.20 -3.76
CA SER A 315 -20.10 10.50 -4.53
C SER A 315 -20.41 9.15 -3.89
N GLY A 316 -21.52 8.53 -4.26
CA GLY A 316 -21.89 7.18 -3.80
C GLY A 316 -21.12 6.04 -4.50
N ALA A 317 -20.21 6.32 -5.45
CA ALA A 317 -19.57 5.32 -6.27
C ALA A 317 -18.09 5.64 -6.52
N PHE A 318 -17.30 4.58 -6.68
CA PHE A 318 -15.92 4.68 -7.14
C PHE A 318 -15.87 5.07 -8.63
N THR A 319 -14.86 5.86 -8.99
CA THR A 319 -14.50 6.18 -10.36
C THR A 319 -13.51 5.15 -10.87
N PRO A 320 -13.86 4.34 -11.91
CA PRO A 320 -12.93 3.39 -12.50
C PRO A 320 -11.75 4.13 -13.14
N CYS A 321 -10.51 3.71 -12.83
CA CYS A 321 -9.30 4.34 -13.33
C CYS A 321 -8.52 3.48 -14.33
N GLY A 322 -8.61 2.15 -14.24
CA GLY A 322 -7.95 1.27 -15.19
C GLY A 322 -8.23 -0.20 -14.96
N ARG A 323 -8.04 -1.00 -16.02
CA ARG A 323 -8.11 -2.45 -16.00
C ARG A 323 -6.80 -3.03 -16.55
N GLY A 324 -6.03 -3.71 -15.69
CA GLY A 324 -4.74 -4.26 -16.09
C GLY A 324 -3.84 -3.20 -16.71
N SER A 325 -3.46 -3.42 -17.99
CA SER A 325 -2.61 -2.52 -18.78
C SER A 325 -3.38 -1.52 -19.64
N GLU A 326 -4.72 -1.46 -19.53
CA GLU A 326 -5.53 -0.53 -20.33
C GLU A 326 -5.26 0.93 -19.97
N GLU A 327 -5.52 1.83 -20.92
CA GLU A 327 -5.29 3.26 -20.73
C GLU A 327 -6.08 3.84 -19.54
N LEU A 328 -5.44 4.79 -18.89
CA LEU A 328 -5.97 5.53 -17.77
C LEU A 328 -7.22 6.33 -18.13
N VAL A 329 -8.27 6.24 -17.34
CA VAL A 329 -9.42 7.13 -17.45
C VAL A 329 -9.00 8.56 -17.12
N LEU A 330 -9.50 9.55 -17.88
CA LEU A 330 -9.05 10.95 -17.78
C LEU A 330 -9.19 11.55 -16.39
N GLU A 331 -10.25 11.18 -15.65
CA GLU A 331 -10.48 11.64 -14.28
C GLU A 331 -9.39 11.22 -13.27
N CYS A 332 -8.62 10.18 -13.59
CA CYS A 332 -7.53 9.71 -12.73
C CYS A 332 -6.15 10.23 -13.16
N ARG A 333 -6.06 10.97 -14.28
CA ARG A 333 -4.79 11.54 -14.77
C ARG A 333 -4.40 12.81 -14.04
N ASN A 334 -5.37 13.65 -13.75
CA ASN A 334 -5.27 14.86 -12.90
C ASN A 334 -6.68 15.25 -12.47
N PRO A 335 -6.91 15.54 -11.20
CA PRO A 335 -8.15 16.16 -10.76
C PRO A 335 -8.28 17.59 -11.28
#